data_ab36f557bfd454ede7078448cdaeff4d
#
_entry.id   ab36f557bfd454ede7078448cdaeff4d
#
_cell.length_a   1.000
_cell.length_b   1.000
_cell.length_c   1.000
_cell.angle_alpha   90.00
_cell.angle_beta   90.00
_cell.angle_gamma   90.00
#
_symmetry.space_group_name_H-M   'P 1'
#
loop_
_entity.id
_entity.type
_entity.pdbx_description
1 polymer ?
#
loop_
_entity_poly.entity_id
_entity_poly.type
_entity_poly.pdbx_seq_one_letter_code
_entity_poly.pdbx_strand_id
1 'polypeptide(L)'
;MNVYIVREQDMERVKVFKSRKRAVRYLYSWGYHPKVETDMFELWGRDYNQPERGFFRAYLEEKELVGAEHNYKYECKQLRATVRYLHRKIDKLQIQLALRRALCNVYLKEDL
;
A
#
# COMPACT_ATOMS: atom_id res chain seq x y z
N MET A 1 -20.64 -0.26 10.24
CA MET A 1 -19.24 -0.53 10.62
C MET A 1 -18.35 0.54 10.01
N ASN A 2 -17.58 1.23 10.81
CA ASN A 2 -16.69 2.27 10.34
C ASN A 2 -15.28 1.75 10.20
N VAL A 3 -14.60 2.17 9.17
CA VAL A 3 -13.18 1.91 8.96
C VAL A 3 -12.42 3.22 8.88
N TYR A 4 -11.14 3.17 9.15
CA TYR A 4 -10.26 4.32 9.19
C TYR A 4 -9.18 4.14 8.13
N ILE A 5 -9.17 5.05 7.17
CA ILE A 5 -8.29 4.98 6.01
C ILE A 5 -7.15 5.97 6.20
N VAL A 6 -5.92 5.46 6.14
CA VAL A 6 -4.72 6.28 6.17
C VAL A 6 -4.12 6.28 4.76
N ARG A 7 -3.96 7.47 4.20
CA ARG A 7 -3.31 7.69 2.90
C ARG A 7 -2.04 8.47 3.11
N GLU A 8 -0.92 7.87 2.74
CA GLU A 8 0.38 8.54 2.79
C GLU A 8 0.72 9.06 1.40
N GLN A 9 0.72 10.38 1.25
CA GLN A 9 0.84 11.04 -0.05
C GLN A 9 2.15 10.74 -0.78
N ASP A 10 3.27 10.74 -0.05
CA ASP A 10 4.59 10.60 -0.68
C ASP A 10 4.98 9.16 -0.98
N MET A 11 4.33 8.20 -0.35
CA MET A 11 4.62 6.77 -0.51
C MET A 11 3.55 6.02 -1.29
N GLU A 12 2.50 6.70 -1.70
CA GLU A 12 1.33 6.13 -2.37
C GLU A 12 0.74 4.93 -1.62
N ARG A 13 0.88 4.93 -0.30
CA ARG A 13 0.37 3.86 0.55
C ARG A 13 -1.02 4.19 1.06
N VAL A 14 -1.88 3.19 0.98
CA VAL A 14 -3.21 3.24 1.58
C VAL A 14 -3.32 2.09 2.56
N LYS A 15 -3.65 2.39 3.82
CA LYS A 15 -3.89 1.41 4.86
C LYS A 15 -5.27 1.60 5.45
N VAL A 16 -5.94 0.49 5.79
CA VAL A 16 -7.29 0.50 6.36
C VAL A 16 -7.24 -0.17 7.73
N PHE A 17 -7.81 0.49 8.73
CA PHE A 17 -7.85 0.02 10.10
C PHE A 17 -9.29 -0.10 10.59
N LYS A 18 -9.54 -1.06 11.47
CA LYS A 18 -10.86 -1.26 12.09
C LYS A 18 -11.18 -0.25 13.18
N SER A 19 -10.16 0.38 13.78
CA SER A 19 -10.35 1.36 14.84
C SER A 19 -9.46 2.58 14.63
N ARG A 20 -9.93 3.75 15.07
CA ARG A 20 -9.15 4.99 15.03
C ARG A 20 -7.87 4.86 15.86
N LYS A 21 -7.95 4.18 16.99
CA LYS A 21 -6.77 3.96 17.86
C LYS A 21 -5.64 3.25 17.14
N ARG A 22 -5.94 2.23 16.34
CA ARG A 22 -4.92 1.52 15.55
C ARG A 22 -4.35 2.38 14.44
N ALA A 23 -5.18 3.16 13.76
CA ALA A 23 -4.75 4.09 12.73
C ALA A 23 -3.81 5.16 13.30
N VAL A 24 -4.16 5.73 14.44
CA VAL A 24 -3.35 6.73 15.14
C VAL A 24 -2.01 6.13 15.60
N ARG A 25 -2.00 4.91 16.13
CA ARG A 25 -0.76 4.23 16.49
C ARG A 25 0.16 4.02 15.29
N TYR A 26 -0.41 3.63 14.17
CA TYR A 26 0.34 3.49 12.93
C TYR A 26 0.99 4.81 12.52
N LEU A 27 0.23 5.91 12.54
CA LEU A 27 0.75 7.23 12.20
C LEU A 27 1.87 7.67 13.13
N TYR A 28 1.72 7.51 14.44
CA TYR A 28 2.76 7.83 15.39
C TYR A 28 4.01 6.95 15.22
N SER A 29 3.84 5.68 14.90
CA SER A 29 4.96 4.75 14.70
C SER A 29 5.85 5.16 13.52
N TRP A 30 5.29 5.88 12.53
CA TRP A 30 6.01 6.42 11.38
C TRP A 30 6.46 7.87 11.57
N GLY A 31 6.29 8.42 12.76
CA GLY A 31 6.73 9.78 13.08
C GLY A 31 5.77 10.88 12.65
N TYR A 32 4.56 10.54 12.24
CA TYR A 32 3.54 11.53 11.93
C TYR A 32 2.94 12.14 13.18
N HIS A 33 2.59 13.43 13.09
CA HIS A 33 1.92 14.16 14.14
C HIS A 33 0.68 14.86 13.57
N PRO A 34 -0.41 15.01 14.36
CA PRO A 34 -1.61 15.68 13.88
C PRO A 34 -1.32 17.16 13.60
N LYS A 35 -1.77 17.67 12.47
CA LYS A 35 -1.60 19.06 12.05
C LYS A 35 -2.90 19.83 11.98
N VAL A 36 -3.90 19.31 11.24
CA VAL A 36 -5.19 19.97 11.03
C VAL A 36 -6.29 18.93 11.06
N GLU A 37 -7.40 19.26 11.71
CA GLU A 37 -8.61 18.45 11.69
C GLU A 37 -9.69 19.18 10.92
N THR A 38 -10.31 18.50 9.96
CA THR A 38 -11.47 18.99 9.21
C THR A 38 -12.64 18.02 9.38
N ASP A 39 -13.82 18.42 8.91
CA ASP A 39 -15.00 17.55 8.98
C ASP A 39 -14.88 16.28 8.13
N MET A 40 -14.00 16.28 7.13
CA MET A 40 -13.86 15.18 6.18
C MET A 40 -12.63 14.30 6.44
N PHE A 41 -11.56 14.88 6.99
CA PHE A 41 -10.32 14.17 7.24
C PHE A 41 -9.45 14.87 8.28
N GLU A 42 -8.47 14.14 8.81
CA GLU A 42 -7.40 14.70 9.64
C GLU A 42 -6.11 14.72 8.81
N LEU A 43 -5.43 15.87 8.81
CA LEU A 43 -4.11 16.00 8.19
C LEU A 43 -3.03 15.73 9.22
N TRP A 44 -2.14 14.80 8.89
CA TRP A 44 -0.97 14.43 9.69
C TRP A 44 0.28 14.76 8.90
N GLY A 45 1.31 15.21 9.58
CA GLY A 45 2.57 15.59 8.96
C GLY A 45 3.77 14.98 9.64
N ARG A 46 4.79 14.67 8.85
CA ARG A 46 6.09 14.23 9.32
C ARG A 46 7.15 15.08 8.65
N ASP A 47 7.99 15.74 9.45
CA ASP A 47 9.06 16.57 8.95
C ASP A 47 10.22 15.71 8.47
N TYR A 48 10.82 16.10 7.36
CA TYR A 48 12.10 15.55 6.95
C TYR A 48 13.22 16.07 7.86
N ASN A 49 14.25 15.26 8.05
CA ASN A 49 15.49 15.72 8.70
C ASN A 49 16.18 16.81 7.91
N GLN A 50 15.84 16.95 6.63
CA GLN A 50 16.32 18.01 5.73
C GLN A 50 15.19 18.99 5.42
N PRO A 51 15.23 20.24 5.92
CA PRO A 51 14.17 21.23 5.71
C PRO A 51 13.85 21.56 4.25
N GLU A 52 14.80 21.33 3.37
CA GLU A 52 14.72 21.63 1.93
C GLU A 52 13.67 20.77 1.20
N ARG A 53 13.31 19.62 1.75
CA ARG A 53 12.40 18.66 1.14
C ARG A 53 10.94 18.81 1.59
N GLY A 54 10.66 19.77 2.50
CA GLY A 54 9.33 19.92 3.06
C GLY A 54 8.98 18.85 4.09
N PHE A 55 7.72 18.47 4.16
CA PHE A 55 7.27 17.43 5.08
C PHE A 55 6.35 16.44 4.36
N PHE A 56 6.39 15.21 4.83
CA PHE A 56 5.46 14.17 4.38
C PHE A 56 4.06 14.41 4.94
N ARG A 57 3.06 14.14 4.14
CA ARG A 57 1.66 14.29 4.53
C ARG A 57 0.97 12.93 4.54
N ALA A 58 0.13 12.74 5.53
CA ALA A 58 -0.79 11.63 5.60
C ALA A 58 -2.19 12.14 5.91
N TYR A 59 -3.20 11.48 5.38
CA TYR A 59 -4.59 11.81 5.60
C TYR A 59 -5.26 10.64 6.32
N LEU A 60 -5.95 10.94 7.41
CA LEU A 60 -6.77 9.98 8.13
C LEU A 60 -8.23 10.34 7.92
N GLU A 61 -8.99 9.45 7.31
CA GLU A 61 -10.43 9.64 7.14
C GLU A 61 -11.20 8.44 7.70
N GLU A 62 -12.37 8.74 8.26
CA GLU A 62 -13.32 7.74 8.70
C GLU A 62 -14.33 7.48 7.58
N LYS A 63 -14.57 6.22 7.27
CA LYS A 63 -15.54 5.84 6.25
C LYS A 63 -16.47 4.76 6.77
N GLU A 64 -17.76 4.97 6.59
CA GLU A 64 -18.75 3.96 6.90
C GLU A 64 -18.84 2.94 5.78
N LEU A 65 -18.72 1.66 6.15
CA LEU A 65 -18.97 0.56 5.23
C LEU A 65 -20.45 0.22 5.28
N VAL A 66 -21.14 0.48 4.16
CA VAL A 66 -22.55 0.16 3.99
C VAL A 66 -22.65 -1.15 3.22
N GLY A 67 -23.30 -2.15 3.81
CA GLY A 67 -23.54 -3.45 3.17
C GLY A 67 -23.47 -4.61 4.16
N ALA A 68 -23.87 -5.79 3.70
CA ALA A 68 -23.86 -6.99 4.52
C ALA A 68 -22.44 -7.57 4.65
N GLU A 69 -22.05 -7.94 5.88
CA GLU A 69 -20.73 -8.51 6.17
C GLU A 69 -20.39 -9.75 5.33
N HIS A 70 -21.40 -10.56 4.99
CA HIS A 70 -21.18 -11.76 4.18
C HIS A 70 -20.68 -11.46 2.78
N ASN A 71 -21.09 -10.33 2.18
CA ASN A 71 -20.62 -9.91 0.87
C ASN A 71 -19.13 -9.56 0.91
N TYR A 72 -18.69 -8.89 1.97
CA TYR A 72 -17.27 -8.55 2.14
C TYR A 72 -16.40 -9.79 2.34
N LYS A 73 -16.89 -10.78 3.06
CA LYS A 73 -16.17 -12.07 3.22
C LYS A 73 -15.97 -12.77 1.88
N TYR A 74 -17.00 -12.78 1.04
CA TYR A 74 -16.93 -13.37 -0.29
C TYR A 74 -15.95 -12.61 -1.18
N GLU A 75 -16.04 -11.29 -1.21
CA GLU A 75 -15.11 -10.44 -1.96
C GLU A 75 -13.67 -10.64 -1.51
N CYS A 76 -13.42 -10.71 -0.21
CA CYS A 76 -12.08 -10.98 0.33
C CYS A 76 -11.54 -12.32 -0.14
N LYS A 77 -12.35 -13.38 -0.15
CA LYS A 77 -11.94 -14.69 -0.66
C LYS A 77 -11.57 -14.63 -2.13
N GLN A 78 -12.38 -13.93 -2.93
CA GLN A 78 -12.10 -13.76 -4.37
C GLN A 78 -10.83 -12.94 -4.61
N LEU A 79 -10.64 -11.86 -3.89
CA LEU A 79 -9.44 -11.04 -3.99
C LEU A 79 -8.17 -11.83 -3.62
N ARG A 80 -8.23 -12.62 -2.54
CA ARG A 80 -7.10 -13.48 -2.15
C ARG A 80 -6.77 -14.51 -3.22
N ALA A 81 -7.79 -15.13 -3.82
CA ALA A 81 -7.59 -16.09 -4.91
C ALA A 81 -6.96 -15.41 -6.13
N THR A 82 -7.42 -14.21 -6.49
CA THR A 82 -6.87 -13.41 -7.58
C THR A 82 -5.42 -13.03 -7.32
N VAL A 83 -5.08 -12.59 -6.12
CA VAL A 83 -3.72 -12.24 -5.72
C VAL A 83 -2.79 -13.47 -5.84
N ARG A 84 -3.23 -14.64 -5.37
CA ARG A 84 -2.45 -15.89 -5.50
C ARG A 84 -2.21 -16.25 -6.97
N TYR A 85 -3.24 -16.11 -7.80
CA TYR A 85 -3.13 -16.36 -9.24
C TYR A 85 -2.12 -15.44 -9.90
N LEU A 86 -2.20 -14.13 -9.60
CA LEU A 86 -1.28 -13.13 -10.14
C LEU A 86 0.16 -13.37 -9.68
N HIS A 87 0.37 -13.74 -8.43
CA HIS A 87 1.71 -14.08 -7.92
C HIS A 87 2.31 -15.25 -8.66
N ARG A 88 1.53 -16.32 -8.90
CA ARG A 88 2.00 -17.46 -9.69
C ARG A 88 2.37 -17.07 -11.12
N LYS A 89 1.58 -16.19 -11.73
CA LYS A 89 1.83 -15.70 -13.07
C LYS A 89 3.10 -14.86 -13.13
N ILE A 90 3.31 -14.00 -12.15
CA ILE A 90 4.54 -13.19 -12.03
C ILE A 90 5.76 -14.09 -11.87
N ASP A 91 5.70 -15.11 -11.02
CA ASP A 91 6.79 -16.07 -10.82
C ASP A 91 7.16 -16.77 -12.13
N LYS A 92 6.17 -17.23 -12.89
CA LYS A 92 6.39 -17.82 -14.21
C LYS A 92 7.09 -16.87 -15.17
N LEU A 93 6.64 -15.62 -15.23
CA LEU A 93 7.22 -14.61 -16.10
C LEU A 93 8.65 -14.27 -15.70
N GLN A 94 8.95 -14.23 -14.41
CA GLN A 94 10.29 -13.99 -13.90
C GLN A 94 11.24 -15.11 -14.28
N ILE A 95 10.80 -16.37 -14.19
CA ILE A 95 11.58 -17.54 -14.61
C ILE A 95 11.85 -17.49 -16.12
N GLN A 96 10.83 -17.20 -16.93
CA GLN A 96 10.99 -17.07 -18.37
C GLN A 96 11.96 -15.96 -18.75
N LEU A 97 11.87 -14.83 -18.07
CA LEU A 97 12.78 -13.70 -18.29
C LEU A 97 14.22 -14.05 -17.93
N ALA A 98 14.44 -14.75 -16.82
CA ALA A 98 15.75 -15.19 -16.40
C ALA A 98 16.36 -16.18 -17.42
N LEU A 99 15.54 -17.12 -17.92
CA LEU A 99 15.97 -18.06 -18.96
C LEU A 99 16.37 -17.34 -20.25
N ARG A 100 15.58 -16.38 -20.69
CA ARG A 100 15.89 -15.59 -21.90
C ARG A 100 17.17 -14.79 -21.74
N ARG A 101 17.38 -14.19 -20.57
CA ARG A 101 18.63 -13.46 -20.27
C ARG A 101 19.83 -14.37 -20.30
N ALA A 102 19.72 -15.57 -19.72
CA ALA A 102 20.78 -16.56 -19.74
C ALA A 102 21.13 -17.00 -21.16
N LEU A 103 20.11 -17.25 -21.99
CA LEU A 103 20.33 -17.62 -23.40
C LEU A 103 20.97 -16.47 -24.18
N CYS A 104 20.54 -15.23 -24.01
CA CYS A 104 21.16 -14.07 -24.64
C CYS A 104 22.63 -13.95 -24.25
N ASN A 105 22.99 -14.17 -23.00
CA ASN A 105 24.36 -14.11 -22.54
C ASN A 105 25.21 -15.21 -23.16
N VAL A 106 24.68 -16.42 -23.33
CA VAL A 106 25.36 -17.51 -24.00
C VAL A 106 25.66 -17.16 -25.46
N TYR A 107 24.65 -16.70 -26.20
CA TYR A 107 24.80 -16.30 -27.59
C TYR A 107 25.77 -15.14 -27.78
N LEU A 108 25.72 -14.14 -26.93
CA LEU A 108 26.64 -12.99 -26.98
C LEU A 108 28.09 -13.40 -26.71
N LYS A 109 28.32 -14.40 -25.86
CA LYS A 109 29.67 -14.96 -25.64
C LYS A 109 30.21 -15.76 -26.80
N GLU A 110 29.34 -16.48 -27.52
CA GLU A 110 29.71 -17.24 -28.67
C GLU A 110 30.11 -16.38 -29.89
N ASP A 111 29.53 -15.21 -29.99
CA ASP A 111 29.82 -14.22 -31.03
C ASP A 111 31.14 -13.49 -30.83
N LEU A 112 31.75 -13.63 -29.67
CA LEU A 112 33.03 -13.08 -29.34
C LEU A 112 34.16 -14.10 -29.62
#